data_39e0018001b314b8157498db96514566
#
_entry.id   39e0018001b314b8157498db96514566
#
_cell.length_a   1.000
_cell.length_b   1.000
_cell.length_c   1.000
_cell.angle_alpha   90.00
_cell.angle_beta   90.00
_cell.angle_gamma   90.00
#
_symmetry.space_group_name_H-M   'P 1'
#
loop_
_entity.id
_entity.type
_entity.pdbx_description
1 polymer ?
#
loop_
_entity_poly.entity_id
_entity_poly.type
_entity_poly.pdbx_seq_one_letter_code
_entity_poly.pdbx_strand_id
1 'polypeptide(L)'
;FSKSKSLIAKREIKPKYFKSIALRATIERGSLQGIDPSNISLSLGSNLHSVSYPIDNRGQFNFISILRKKLNIKELSDYSLFEKKDFISSILSEISKQVDSNIIKNLKDIRCFPVFVSSEVYQPINKNTFLIGDAFFSFPPTFAQGASQSIEVAHELYKNLENSIGEFNHERIRRTKMIDQKSKFNYFVFH
;
A
#
# COMPACT_ATOMS: atom_id res chain seq x y z
N PHE A 1 10.99 -3.91 -1.79
CA PHE A 1 10.82 -5.08 -0.91
C PHE A 1 12.09 -5.34 -0.11
N SER A 2 11.91 -5.69 1.17
CA SER A 2 13.03 -5.96 2.06
C SER A 2 13.77 -7.24 1.63
N LYS A 3 15.08 -7.12 1.40
CA LYS A 3 15.96 -8.27 1.18
C LYS A 3 16.16 -9.11 2.47
N SER A 4 15.89 -8.53 3.64
CA SER A 4 16.11 -9.15 4.94
C SER A 4 15.36 -10.47 5.08
N LYS A 5 14.11 -10.55 4.59
CA LYS A 5 13.32 -11.80 4.64
C LYS A 5 14.02 -12.95 3.91
N SER A 6 14.49 -12.72 2.68
CA SER A 6 15.20 -13.74 1.88
C SER A 6 16.55 -14.12 2.48
N LEU A 7 17.31 -13.15 2.99
CA LEU A 7 18.59 -13.39 3.65
C LEU A 7 18.44 -14.29 4.89
N ILE A 8 17.47 -13.97 5.75
CA ILE A 8 17.23 -14.72 6.99
C ILE A 8 16.64 -16.11 6.68
N ALA A 9 15.76 -16.20 5.69
CA ALA A 9 15.17 -17.47 5.24
C ALA A 9 16.15 -18.36 4.50
N LYS A 10 17.32 -17.85 4.09
CA LYS A 10 18.31 -18.55 3.25
C LYS A 10 17.69 -19.10 1.95
N ARG A 11 16.67 -18.47 1.44
CA ARG A 11 15.99 -18.77 0.17
C ARG A 11 15.34 -17.51 -0.40
N GLU A 12 15.14 -17.49 -1.69
CA GLU A 12 14.47 -16.37 -2.31
C GLU A 12 12.98 -16.33 -1.94
N ILE A 13 12.51 -15.22 -1.37
CA ILE A 13 11.10 -14.95 -1.11
C ILE A 13 10.71 -13.73 -1.94
N LYS A 14 10.04 -14.01 -3.06
CA LYS A 14 9.59 -12.97 -3.98
C LYS A 14 8.28 -12.36 -3.53
N PRO A 15 8.13 -11.03 -3.66
CA PRO A 15 6.84 -10.39 -3.50
C PRO A 15 5.89 -10.83 -4.62
N LYS A 16 4.59 -10.75 -4.34
CA LYS A 16 3.54 -11.04 -5.31
C LYS A 16 2.96 -9.73 -5.84
N TYR A 17 2.91 -9.57 -7.16
CA TYR A 17 2.19 -8.47 -7.78
C TYR A 17 0.68 -8.59 -7.49
N PHE A 18 0.10 -7.53 -6.93
CA PHE A 18 -1.30 -7.50 -6.49
C PHE A 18 -2.28 -7.14 -7.62
N LYS A 19 -1.83 -7.19 -8.87
CA LYS A 19 -2.59 -6.83 -10.07
C LYS A 19 -3.20 -5.43 -9.99
N SER A 20 -2.49 -4.50 -9.41
CA SER A 20 -2.91 -3.11 -9.23
C SER A 20 -1.74 -2.16 -9.37
N ILE A 21 -2.05 -0.97 -9.89
CA ILE A 21 -1.15 0.18 -9.92
C ILE A 21 -1.66 1.20 -8.91
N ALA A 22 -0.76 1.72 -8.09
CA ALA A 22 -1.00 2.89 -7.26
C ALA A 22 -0.53 4.13 -8.01
N LEU A 23 -1.44 5.05 -8.31
CA LEU A 23 -1.11 6.40 -8.72
C LEU A 23 -1.13 7.29 -7.48
N ARG A 24 -0.06 8.03 -7.25
CA ARG A 24 0.04 9.01 -6.16
C ARG A 24 0.28 10.39 -6.74
N ALA A 25 -0.36 11.38 -6.15
CA ALA A 25 -0.23 12.78 -6.55
C ALA A 25 -0.50 13.70 -5.36
N THR A 26 -0.20 14.98 -5.53
CA THR A 26 -0.62 16.04 -4.62
C THR A 26 -1.62 16.97 -5.31
N ILE A 27 -2.45 17.66 -4.52
CA ILE A 27 -3.40 18.66 -4.98
C ILE A 27 -3.29 19.87 -4.05
N GLU A 28 -3.22 21.07 -4.62
CA GLU A 28 -3.26 22.31 -3.84
C GLU A 28 -4.63 22.48 -3.17
N ARG A 29 -4.66 22.83 -1.88
CA ARG A 29 -5.89 22.92 -1.08
C ARG A 29 -6.92 23.89 -1.67
N GLY A 30 -6.49 25.01 -2.22
CA GLY A 30 -7.36 26.00 -2.86
C GLY A 30 -7.93 25.58 -4.23
N SER A 31 -7.45 24.50 -4.81
CA SER A 31 -7.85 24.04 -6.15
C SER A 31 -9.08 23.13 -6.14
N LEU A 32 -9.51 22.63 -4.98
CA LEU A 32 -10.63 21.70 -4.85
C LEU A 32 -11.89 22.43 -4.39
N GLN A 33 -12.84 22.59 -5.28
CA GLN A 33 -14.19 23.07 -4.95
C GLN A 33 -15.06 21.90 -4.49
N GLY A 34 -15.78 22.08 -3.38
CA GLY A 34 -16.77 21.11 -2.89
C GLY A 34 -16.19 19.91 -2.11
N ILE A 35 -14.89 19.86 -1.88
CA ILE A 35 -14.26 18.87 -0.99
C ILE A 35 -13.97 19.53 0.36
N ASP A 36 -14.51 18.95 1.42
CA ASP A 36 -14.22 19.40 2.78
C ASP A 36 -12.72 19.20 3.08
N PRO A 37 -12.00 20.31 3.34
CA PRO A 37 -10.56 20.26 3.58
C PRO A 37 -10.17 19.59 4.90
N SER A 38 -11.12 19.21 5.73
CA SER A 38 -10.89 18.58 7.03
C SER A 38 -11.06 17.07 7.01
N ASN A 39 -11.63 16.53 5.94
CA ASN A 39 -12.02 15.12 5.86
C ASN A 39 -11.17 14.28 4.92
N ILE A 40 -11.15 12.98 5.18
CA ILE A 40 -10.68 11.95 4.25
C ILE A 40 -11.84 11.64 3.31
N SER A 41 -11.62 11.75 2.00
CA SER A 41 -12.61 11.39 0.98
C SER A 41 -12.22 10.08 0.32
N LEU A 42 -13.18 9.16 0.21
CA LEU A 42 -13.04 7.87 -0.48
C LEU A 42 -14.02 7.85 -1.66
N SER A 43 -13.50 7.67 -2.87
CA SER A 43 -14.27 7.45 -4.07
C SER A 43 -14.12 6.02 -4.55
N LEU A 44 -15.25 5.34 -4.80
CA LEU A 44 -15.30 3.95 -5.25
C LEU A 44 -15.74 3.89 -6.71
N GLY A 45 -15.04 3.09 -7.50
CA GLY A 45 -15.34 2.85 -8.90
C GLY A 45 -15.34 1.37 -9.25
N SER A 46 -15.65 1.01 -10.49
CA SER A 46 -15.80 -0.39 -10.90
C SER A 46 -14.50 -1.20 -10.92
N ASN A 47 -13.36 -0.54 -11.05
CA ASN A 47 -12.04 -1.16 -11.10
C ASN A 47 -10.95 -0.34 -10.40
N LEU A 48 -11.35 0.68 -9.65
CA LEU A 48 -10.46 1.53 -8.88
C LEU A 48 -11.15 2.05 -7.62
N HIS A 49 -10.35 2.44 -6.66
CA HIS A 49 -10.76 3.35 -5.61
C HIS A 49 -9.73 4.46 -5.45
N SER A 50 -10.17 5.64 -5.03
CA SER A 50 -9.30 6.78 -4.78
C SER A 50 -9.54 7.34 -3.40
N VAL A 51 -8.46 7.73 -2.74
CA VAL A 51 -8.49 8.37 -1.42
C VAL A 51 -7.79 9.71 -1.52
N SER A 52 -8.43 10.75 -0.99
CA SER A 52 -7.78 12.04 -0.78
C SER A 52 -7.91 12.47 0.68
N TYR A 53 -6.85 13.06 1.20
CA TYR A 53 -6.82 13.56 2.58
C TYR A 53 -5.84 14.74 2.70
N PRO A 54 -6.10 15.67 3.63
CA PRO A 54 -5.23 16.83 3.84
C PRO A 54 -3.87 16.40 4.38
N ILE A 55 -2.81 17.07 3.91
CA ILE A 55 -1.47 16.99 4.50
C ILE A 55 -1.32 18.26 5.35
N ASP A 56 -1.34 18.06 6.67
CA ASP A 56 -1.21 19.15 7.62
C ASP A 56 0.06 19.98 7.39
N ASN A 57 -0.05 21.30 7.60
CA ASN A 57 1.03 22.29 7.48
C ASN A 57 1.57 22.53 6.06
N ARG A 58 1.07 21.87 5.01
CA ARG A 58 1.55 22.07 3.63
C ARG A 58 0.53 22.74 2.70
N GLY A 59 -0.70 22.94 3.14
CA GLY A 59 -1.76 23.49 2.27
C GLY A 59 -2.10 22.60 1.07
N GLN A 60 -1.87 21.29 1.19
CA GLN A 60 -2.03 20.31 0.13
C GLN A 60 -2.87 19.13 0.57
N PHE A 61 -3.44 18.42 -0.40
CA PHE A 61 -4.01 17.08 -0.25
C PHE A 61 -3.07 16.04 -0.85
N ASN A 62 -2.97 14.90 -0.21
CA ASN A 62 -2.47 13.69 -0.83
C ASN A 62 -3.61 13.01 -1.59
N PHE A 63 -3.35 12.62 -2.82
CA PHE A 63 -4.26 11.84 -3.65
C PHE A 63 -3.62 10.50 -3.98
N ILE A 64 -4.36 9.42 -3.75
CA ILE A 64 -3.94 8.05 -4.10
C ILE A 64 -5.10 7.39 -4.83
N SER A 65 -4.82 6.81 -5.99
CA SER A 65 -5.77 5.94 -6.69
C SER A 65 -5.16 4.56 -6.89
N ILE A 66 -5.88 3.53 -6.49
CA ILE A 66 -5.51 2.12 -6.70
C ILE A 66 -6.37 1.58 -7.83
N LEU A 67 -5.75 1.41 -9.00
CA LEU A 67 -6.40 0.92 -10.22
C LEU A 67 -6.07 -0.56 -10.42
N ARG A 68 -7.07 -1.41 -10.67
CA ARG A 68 -6.84 -2.79 -11.14
C ARG A 68 -6.18 -2.78 -12.52
N LYS A 69 -4.98 -3.34 -12.61
CA LYS A 69 -4.21 -3.42 -13.85
C LYS A 69 -3.41 -4.71 -13.87
N LYS A 70 -3.62 -5.53 -14.88
CA LYS A 70 -2.76 -6.70 -15.12
C LYS A 70 -1.54 -6.23 -15.89
N LEU A 71 -0.36 -6.61 -15.41
CA LEU A 71 0.91 -6.40 -16.08
C LEU A 71 1.57 -7.76 -16.32
N ASN A 72 2.29 -7.88 -17.43
CA ASN A 72 3.09 -9.06 -17.72
C ASN A 72 4.46 -9.01 -17.02
N ILE A 73 5.21 -10.10 -17.10
CA ILE A 73 6.51 -10.21 -16.41
C ILE A 73 7.53 -9.20 -16.93
N LYS A 74 7.51 -8.89 -18.22
CA LYS A 74 8.43 -7.90 -18.81
C LYS A 74 8.15 -6.50 -18.29
N GLU A 75 6.88 -6.11 -18.23
CA GLU A 75 6.44 -4.83 -17.69
C GLU A 75 6.79 -4.70 -16.19
N LEU A 76 6.62 -5.76 -15.41
CA LEU A 76 6.95 -5.77 -13.99
C LEU A 76 8.46 -5.74 -13.71
N SER A 77 9.28 -6.18 -14.67
CA SER A 77 10.74 -6.16 -14.58
C SER A 77 11.36 -4.82 -15.01
N ASP A 78 10.62 -4.03 -15.79
CA ASP A 78 11.04 -2.70 -16.25
C ASP A 78 10.54 -1.62 -15.29
N TYR A 79 11.30 -1.35 -14.24
CA TYR A 79 10.94 -0.29 -13.30
C TYR A 79 10.86 1.10 -13.94
N SER A 80 11.58 1.35 -15.04
CA SER A 80 11.52 2.61 -15.77
C SER A 80 10.16 2.85 -16.43
N LEU A 81 9.39 1.79 -16.69
CA LEU A 81 8.04 1.88 -17.24
C LEU A 81 7.13 2.80 -16.42
N PHE A 82 7.23 2.72 -15.08
CA PHE A 82 6.36 3.46 -14.16
C PHE A 82 6.69 4.96 -14.08
N GLU A 83 7.82 5.37 -14.66
CA GLU A 83 8.25 6.77 -14.78
C GLU A 83 8.00 7.34 -16.17
N LYS A 84 7.67 6.50 -17.18
CA LYS A 84 7.40 6.93 -18.54
C LYS A 84 6.10 7.72 -18.61
N LYS A 85 6.15 8.89 -19.26
CA LYS A 85 5.00 9.79 -19.41
C LYS A 85 3.80 9.10 -20.06
N ASP A 86 4.03 8.28 -21.11
CA ASP A 86 2.98 7.59 -21.84
C ASP A 86 2.26 6.57 -20.95
N PHE A 87 3.00 5.85 -20.09
CA PHE A 87 2.42 4.93 -19.14
C PHE A 87 1.58 5.67 -18.09
N ILE A 88 2.12 6.74 -17.50
CA ILE A 88 1.40 7.58 -16.52
C ILE A 88 0.14 8.15 -17.15
N SER A 89 0.23 8.67 -18.37
CA SER A 89 -0.92 9.22 -19.11
C SER A 89 -1.99 8.16 -19.38
N SER A 90 -1.59 6.92 -19.69
CA SER A 90 -2.52 5.81 -19.88
C SER A 90 -3.27 5.47 -18.58
N ILE A 91 -2.58 5.45 -17.44
CA ILE A 91 -3.18 5.22 -16.11
C ILE A 91 -4.13 6.37 -15.75
N LEU A 92 -3.71 7.62 -15.95
CA LEU A 92 -4.55 8.80 -15.73
C LEU A 92 -5.82 8.75 -16.58
N SER A 93 -5.72 8.38 -17.84
CA SER A 93 -6.88 8.25 -18.73
C SER A 93 -7.87 7.20 -18.22
N GLU A 94 -7.42 6.11 -17.63
CA GLU A 94 -8.32 5.12 -17.02
C GLU A 94 -8.99 5.66 -15.76
N ILE A 95 -8.24 6.37 -14.91
CA ILE A 95 -8.73 6.96 -13.66
C ILE A 95 -9.73 8.09 -13.94
N SER A 96 -9.46 8.93 -14.94
CA SER A 96 -10.29 10.09 -15.29
C SER A 96 -11.71 9.73 -15.75
N LYS A 97 -11.97 8.49 -16.09
CA LYS A 97 -13.32 8.01 -16.44
C LYS A 97 -14.24 7.87 -15.22
N GLN A 98 -13.69 7.83 -14.02
CA GLN A 98 -14.42 7.50 -12.79
C GLN A 98 -14.13 8.48 -11.63
N VAL A 99 -13.16 9.36 -11.79
CA VAL A 99 -12.79 10.39 -10.81
C VAL A 99 -13.15 11.76 -11.39
N ASP A 100 -13.64 12.66 -10.55
CA ASP A 100 -14.02 14.00 -10.91
C ASP A 100 -12.91 14.71 -11.72
N SER A 101 -13.32 15.31 -12.85
CA SER A 101 -12.39 15.99 -13.77
C SER A 101 -11.67 17.17 -13.11
N ASN A 102 -12.28 17.78 -12.10
CA ASN A 102 -11.68 18.87 -11.34
C ASN A 102 -10.50 18.37 -10.47
N ILE A 103 -10.62 17.18 -9.89
CA ILE A 103 -9.52 16.52 -9.19
C ILE A 103 -8.38 16.22 -10.17
N ILE A 104 -8.70 15.57 -11.29
CA ILE A 104 -7.70 15.13 -12.28
C ILE A 104 -6.89 16.30 -12.84
N LYS A 105 -7.53 17.43 -13.15
CA LYS A 105 -6.88 18.63 -13.69
C LYS A 105 -5.91 19.30 -12.71
N ASN A 106 -6.11 19.10 -11.42
CA ASN A 106 -5.32 19.73 -10.37
C ASN A 106 -4.26 18.80 -9.74
N LEU A 107 -4.08 17.59 -10.29
CA LEU A 107 -3.04 16.66 -9.83
C LEU A 107 -1.63 17.19 -10.15
N LYS A 108 -0.75 17.20 -9.16
CA LYS A 108 0.67 17.53 -9.27
C LYS A 108 1.53 16.38 -8.77
N ASP A 109 2.81 16.36 -9.15
CA ASP A 109 3.80 15.36 -8.71
C ASP A 109 3.34 13.92 -8.90
N ILE A 110 2.73 13.65 -10.05
CA ILE A 110 2.12 12.34 -10.35
C ILE A 110 3.18 11.28 -10.49
N ARG A 111 3.00 10.17 -9.74
CA ARG A 111 3.88 8.99 -9.79
C ARG A 111 3.04 7.73 -9.80
N CYS A 112 3.51 6.73 -10.55
CA CYS A 112 2.90 5.41 -10.61
C CYS A 112 3.80 4.35 -9.98
N PHE A 113 3.19 3.40 -9.27
CA PHE A 113 3.90 2.30 -8.62
C PHE A 113 3.12 1.00 -8.80
N PRO A 114 3.78 -0.12 -9.15
CA PRO A 114 3.15 -1.42 -9.08
C PRO A 114 2.94 -1.80 -7.61
N VAL A 115 1.74 -2.28 -7.28
CA VAL A 115 1.44 -2.73 -5.92
C VAL A 115 1.93 -4.17 -5.74
N PHE A 116 2.89 -4.35 -4.85
CA PHE A 116 3.36 -5.66 -4.44
C PHE A 116 2.97 -5.94 -3.00
N VAL A 117 2.67 -7.19 -2.70
CA VAL A 117 2.34 -7.68 -1.37
C VAL A 117 3.21 -8.88 -1.00
N SER A 118 3.27 -9.22 0.27
CA SER A 118 3.96 -10.44 0.70
C SER A 118 3.27 -11.67 0.13
N SER A 119 4.07 -12.61 -0.38
CA SER A 119 3.59 -13.90 -0.87
C SER A 119 3.29 -14.88 0.27
N GLU A 120 3.98 -14.73 1.38
CA GLU A 120 3.87 -15.62 2.55
C GLU A 120 4.19 -14.88 3.85
N VAL A 121 3.70 -15.42 4.95
CA VAL A 121 4.13 -15.06 6.29
C VAL A 121 5.36 -15.89 6.63
N TYR A 122 6.46 -15.23 6.92
CA TYR A 122 7.69 -15.88 7.35
C TYR A 122 8.24 -15.18 8.59
N GLN A 123 8.48 -15.93 9.63
CA GLN A 123 9.15 -15.48 10.84
C GLN A 123 10.34 -16.38 11.12
N PRO A 124 11.52 -15.80 11.36
CA PRO A 124 12.71 -16.59 11.70
C PRO A 124 12.50 -17.38 13.00
N ILE A 125 13.01 -18.59 13.05
CA ILE A 125 13.01 -19.42 14.26
C ILE A 125 14.09 -18.92 15.25
N ASN A 126 15.06 -18.14 14.75
CA ASN A 126 16.14 -17.58 15.57
C ASN A 126 15.56 -16.56 16.58
N LYS A 127 15.85 -16.78 17.86
CA LYS A 127 15.37 -15.95 18.96
C LYS A 127 15.93 -14.52 18.99
N ASN A 128 17.01 -14.27 18.24
CA ASN A 128 17.73 -12.98 18.26
C ASN A 128 17.41 -12.10 17.05
N THR A 129 16.51 -12.52 16.15
CA THR A 129 16.20 -11.79 14.93
C THR A 129 14.70 -11.76 14.70
N PHE A 130 14.14 -10.56 14.60
CA PHE A 130 12.72 -10.35 14.34
C PHE A 130 12.54 -9.52 13.07
N LEU A 131 11.63 -9.97 12.21
CA LEU A 131 11.13 -9.17 11.10
C LEU A 131 9.90 -8.39 11.59
N ILE A 132 9.87 -7.09 11.34
CA ILE A 132 8.75 -6.21 11.68
C ILE A 132 8.33 -5.37 10.47
N GLY A 133 7.13 -4.79 10.51
CA GLY A 133 6.60 -3.97 9.44
C GLY A 133 6.54 -4.69 8.09
N ASP A 134 6.82 -4.00 7.01
CA ASP A 134 6.81 -4.55 5.64
C ASP A 134 7.88 -5.62 5.42
N ALA A 135 8.95 -5.64 6.23
CA ALA A 135 9.94 -6.71 6.20
C ALA A 135 9.34 -8.04 6.67
N PHE A 136 8.41 -8.00 7.62
CA PHE A 136 7.64 -9.18 8.05
C PHE A 136 6.51 -9.48 7.08
N PHE A 137 5.62 -8.51 6.83
CA PHE A 137 4.48 -8.69 5.92
C PHE A 137 3.99 -7.36 5.35
N SER A 138 4.05 -7.23 4.03
CA SER A 138 3.48 -6.10 3.29
C SER A 138 2.06 -6.41 2.87
N PHE A 139 1.10 -5.63 3.36
CA PHE A 139 -0.32 -5.80 3.11
C PHE A 139 -0.77 -5.11 1.80
N PRO A 140 -1.91 -5.55 1.22
CA PRO A 140 -2.62 -4.71 0.26
C PRO A 140 -2.97 -3.34 0.88
N PRO A 141 -2.85 -2.23 0.13
CA PRO A 141 -3.03 -0.88 0.68
C PRO A 141 -4.50 -0.52 0.99
N THR A 142 -5.44 -1.41 0.73
CA THR A 142 -6.89 -1.20 0.79
C THR A 142 -7.48 -1.10 2.20
N PHE A 143 -6.67 -1.30 3.24
CA PHE A 143 -7.09 -1.20 4.64
C PHE A 143 -6.26 -0.20 5.45
N ALA A 144 -5.33 0.51 4.80
CA ALA A 144 -4.45 1.53 5.41
C ALA A 144 -3.69 1.04 6.67
N GLN A 145 -3.40 -0.26 6.78
CA GLN A 145 -2.85 -0.89 7.99
C GLN A 145 -1.32 -0.97 8.04
N GLY A 146 -0.61 -0.65 6.96
CA GLY A 146 0.84 -0.87 6.89
C GLY A 146 1.61 -0.18 8.03
N ALA A 147 1.44 1.12 8.19
CA ALA A 147 2.10 1.90 9.24
C ALA A 147 1.60 1.50 10.64
N SER A 148 0.28 1.38 10.83
CA SER A 148 -0.33 1.01 12.11
C SER A 148 0.17 -0.36 12.59
N GLN A 149 0.30 -1.33 11.71
CA GLN A 149 0.83 -2.64 12.04
C GLN A 149 2.32 -2.62 12.35
N SER A 150 3.09 -1.71 11.76
CA SER A 150 4.50 -1.53 12.11
C SER A 150 4.67 -0.98 13.53
N ILE A 151 3.84 -0.01 13.93
CA ILE A 151 3.83 0.59 15.27
C ILE A 151 3.33 -0.44 16.30
N GLU A 152 2.21 -1.11 16.02
CA GLU A 152 1.63 -2.13 16.90
C GLU A 152 2.64 -3.23 17.19
N VAL A 153 3.32 -3.77 16.16
CA VAL A 153 4.26 -4.87 16.35
C VAL A 153 5.52 -4.45 17.10
N ALA A 154 5.99 -3.22 16.92
CA ALA A 154 7.15 -2.71 17.66
C ALA A 154 6.83 -2.63 19.16
N HIS A 155 5.63 -2.14 19.50
CA HIS A 155 5.17 -2.09 20.88
C HIS A 155 4.98 -3.47 21.51
N GLU A 156 4.32 -4.39 20.80
CA GLU A 156 4.12 -5.76 21.28
C GLU A 156 5.44 -6.53 21.41
N LEU A 157 6.38 -6.33 20.50
CA LEU A 157 7.71 -6.92 20.60
C LEU A 157 8.42 -6.44 21.87
N TYR A 158 8.40 -5.11 22.12
CA TYR A 158 9.00 -4.52 23.32
C TYR A 158 8.45 -5.14 24.60
N LYS A 159 7.13 -5.29 24.71
CA LYS A 159 6.48 -5.90 25.88
C LYS A 159 6.87 -7.36 26.11
N ASN A 160 7.17 -8.11 25.08
CA ASN A 160 7.40 -9.54 25.11
C ASN A 160 8.88 -9.93 25.06
N LEU A 161 9.82 -8.97 24.99
CA LEU A 161 11.25 -9.27 24.87
C LEU A 161 11.78 -10.14 26.02
N GLU A 162 11.29 -9.94 27.22
CA GLU A 162 11.76 -10.63 28.42
C GLU A 162 10.95 -11.88 28.77
N ASN A 163 9.75 -12.04 28.23
CA ASN A 163 8.79 -13.01 28.77
C ASN A 163 8.37 -14.15 27.84
N SER A 164 7.85 -13.88 26.65
CA SER A 164 7.27 -14.95 25.83
C SER A 164 7.29 -14.66 24.32
N ILE A 165 8.49 -14.69 23.78
CA ILE A 165 8.72 -14.53 22.33
C ILE A 165 7.92 -15.54 21.49
N GLY A 166 7.69 -16.75 22.01
CA GLY A 166 6.87 -17.76 21.33
C GLY A 166 5.41 -17.32 21.16
N GLU A 167 4.81 -16.79 22.21
CA GLU A 167 3.44 -16.28 22.19
C GLU A 167 3.33 -15.04 21.29
N PHE A 168 4.28 -14.11 21.39
CA PHE A 168 4.36 -12.96 20.49
C PHE A 168 4.33 -13.40 19.03
N ASN A 169 5.16 -14.38 18.63
CA ASN A 169 5.21 -14.84 17.25
C ASN A 169 3.88 -15.46 16.81
N HIS A 170 3.24 -16.27 17.65
CA HIS A 170 1.97 -16.90 17.36
C HIS A 170 0.86 -15.84 17.17
N GLU A 171 0.72 -14.92 18.11
CA GLU A 171 -0.28 -13.85 18.05
C GLU A 171 -0.04 -12.93 16.85
N ARG A 172 1.23 -12.62 16.55
CA ARG A 172 1.59 -11.79 15.40
C ARG A 172 1.20 -12.43 14.08
N ILE A 173 1.45 -13.74 13.92
CA ILE A 173 1.06 -14.47 12.72
C ILE A 173 -0.47 -14.48 12.57
N ARG A 174 -1.21 -14.74 13.65
CA ARG A 174 -2.68 -14.74 13.68
C ARG A 174 -3.23 -13.36 13.29
N ARG A 175 -2.72 -12.29 13.91
CA ARG A 175 -3.09 -10.90 13.63
C ARG A 175 -2.83 -10.53 12.18
N THR A 176 -1.67 -10.86 11.64
CA THR A 176 -1.29 -10.60 10.25
C THR A 176 -2.23 -11.28 9.26
N LYS A 177 -2.54 -12.56 9.46
CA LYS A 177 -3.49 -13.28 8.60
C LYS A 177 -4.87 -12.63 8.59
N MET A 178 -5.37 -12.21 9.75
CA MET A 178 -6.66 -11.53 9.88
C MET A 178 -6.67 -10.20 9.10
N ILE A 179 -5.63 -9.39 9.22
CA ILE A 179 -5.54 -8.09 8.52
C ILE A 179 -5.38 -8.29 7.02
N ASP A 180 -4.60 -9.26 6.58
CA ASP A 180 -4.47 -9.60 5.16
C ASP A 180 -5.81 -10.02 4.55
N GLN A 181 -6.58 -10.84 5.26
CA GLN A 181 -7.93 -11.23 4.83
C GLN A 181 -8.86 -10.02 4.71
N LYS A 182 -8.88 -9.13 5.72
CA LYS A 182 -9.69 -7.91 5.68
C LYS A 182 -9.26 -6.97 4.55
N SER A 183 -7.95 -6.82 4.33
CA SER A 183 -7.44 -6.01 3.22
C SER A 183 -7.87 -6.55 1.85
N LYS A 184 -7.85 -7.88 1.68
CA LYS A 184 -8.32 -8.54 0.45
C LYS A 184 -9.83 -8.42 0.28
N PHE A 185 -10.60 -8.52 1.37
CA PHE A 185 -12.04 -8.31 1.36
C PHE A 185 -12.39 -6.88 0.95
N ASN A 186 -11.73 -5.88 1.55
CA ASN A 186 -11.92 -4.47 1.14
C ASN A 186 -11.58 -4.26 -0.34
N TYR A 187 -10.51 -4.90 -0.83
CA TYR A 187 -10.18 -4.83 -2.25
C TYR A 187 -11.28 -5.40 -3.15
N PHE A 188 -11.95 -6.44 -2.71
CA PHE A 188 -13.10 -7.00 -3.42
C PHE A 188 -14.31 -6.07 -3.39
N VAL A 189 -14.58 -5.45 -2.23
CA VAL A 189 -15.73 -4.55 -2.03
C VAL A 189 -15.54 -3.20 -2.76
N PHE A 190 -14.30 -2.70 -2.82
CA PHE A 190 -13.98 -1.40 -3.42
C PHE A 190 -13.87 -1.41 -4.95
N HIS A 191 -13.98 -2.57 -5.57
CA HIS A 191 -13.77 -2.76 -7.00
C HIS A 191 -14.88 -3.67 -7.57
#